data_48a8227fd4a37f23f1bf459afb235c58
#
_entry.id   48a8227fd4a37f23f1bf459afb235c58
#
_cell.length_a   1.000
_cell.length_b   1.000
_cell.length_c   1.000
_cell.angle_alpha   90.00
_cell.angle_beta   90.00
_cell.angle_gamma   90.00
#
_symmetry.space_group_name_H-M   'P 1'
#
loop_
_entity.id
_entity.type
_entity.pdbx_description
1 polymer ?
#
loop_
_entity_poly.entity_id
_entity_poly.type
_entity_poly.pdbx_seq_one_letter_code
_entity_poly.pdbx_strand_id
1 'polypeptide(L)'
;MKALITGASSGIGREMAKYLGNLGYDLILVARSANKLNSLRKEIKTDIKVFSYDLSNLDNCYKLYEDVKNDTIDILINNAGYGLFGNYEEVLIDEELNMIDLNIKCLQILTKLFLKEGKIKYILNVASSAGLTKGGPLMSTYYATKSYVCNYSFALYEELRRENKNIGISVLCPGPVDTNFNNRANVKFNLKSLSPEYVAKYAIDKMFKRKLIIIPGLSVKIGMFFLKFLPTKTLLKITYNMQEKKLSTK
;
A
#
# COMPACT_ATOMS: atom_id res chain seq x y z
N MET A 1 -13.55 10.53 -14.68
CA MET A 1 -12.17 10.14 -14.35
C MET A 1 -12.21 8.72 -13.78
N LYS A 2 -11.18 7.91 -14.04
CA LYS A 2 -11.15 6.49 -13.67
C LYS A 2 -9.95 6.15 -12.78
N ALA A 3 -10.18 5.36 -11.73
CA ALA A 3 -9.15 4.92 -10.80
C ALA A 3 -9.01 3.39 -10.81
N LEU A 4 -7.79 2.88 -10.90
CA LEU A 4 -7.47 1.48 -10.69
C LEU A 4 -6.91 1.28 -9.29
N ILE A 5 -7.49 0.34 -8.53
CA ILE A 5 -7.13 0.07 -7.14
C ILE A 5 -6.81 -1.42 -6.97
N THR A 6 -5.58 -1.74 -6.62
CA THR A 6 -5.19 -3.10 -6.26
C THR A 6 -5.45 -3.37 -4.77
N GLY A 7 -5.78 -4.62 -4.42
CA GLY A 7 -6.12 -4.98 -3.05
C GLY A 7 -7.43 -4.36 -2.56
N ALA A 8 -8.39 -4.10 -3.46
CA ALA A 8 -9.63 -3.37 -3.19
C ALA A 8 -10.69 -4.18 -2.39
N SER A 9 -10.46 -5.45 -2.09
CA SER A 9 -11.48 -6.30 -1.45
C SER A 9 -11.64 -6.11 0.06
N SER A 10 -10.74 -5.37 0.73
CA SER A 10 -10.76 -5.15 2.18
C SER A 10 -9.90 -3.96 2.62
N GLY A 11 -10.06 -3.56 3.87
CA GLY A 11 -9.22 -2.57 4.54
C GLY A 11 -9.14 -1.23 3.81
N ILE A 12 -7.94 -0.66 3.76
CA ILE A 12 -7.70 0.67 3.19
C ILE A 12 -8.12 0.74 1.72
N GLY A 13 -7.80 -0.29 0.92
CA GLY A 13 -8.13 -0.31 -0.51
C GLY A 13 -9.64 -0.30 -0.77
N ARG A 14 -10.41 -1.02 0.05
CA ARG A 14 -11.88 -1.00 -0.01
C ARG A 14 -12.46 0.38 0.30
N GLU A 15 -11.96 1.01 1.34
CA GLU A 15 -12.43 2.34 1.74
C GLU A 15 -11.96 3.44 0.77
N MET A 16 -10.79 3.29 0.12
CA MET A 16 -10.38 4.16 -0.99
C MET A 16 -11.32 4.04 -2.19
N ALA A 17 -11.76 2.81 -2.52
CA ALA A 17 -12.72 2.59 -3.59
C ALA A 17 -14.07 3.27 -3.29
N LYS A 18 -14.58 3.11 -2.07
CA LYS A 18 -15.83 3.78 -1.63
C LYS A 18 -15.70 5.29 -1.68
N TYR A 19 -14.59 5.82 -1.18
CA TYR A 19 -14.39 7.27 -1.15
C TYR A 19 -14.27 7.87 -2.56
N LEU A 20 -13.51 7.24 -3.47
CA LEU A 20 -13.40 7.69 -4.86
C LEU A 20 -14.73 7.53 -5.62
N GLY A 21 -15.47 6.44 -5.39
CA GLY A 21 -16.82 6.26 -5.96
C GLY A 21 -17.78 7.36 -5.50
N ASN A 22 -17.73 7.76 -4.22
CA ASN A 22 -18.55 8.88 -3.71
C ASN A 22 -18.14 10.23 -4.30
N LEU A 23 -16.89 10.37 -4.77
CA LEU A 23 -16.43 11.55 -5.52
C LEU A 23 -16.78 11.48 -7.02
N GLY A 24 -17.48 10.45 -7.47
CA GLY A 24 -17.90 10.28 -8.86
C GLY A 24 -16.87 9.67 -9.81
N TYR A 25 -15.82 9.03 -9.28
CA TYR A 25 -14.84 8.32 -10.10
C TYR A 25 -15.34 6.94 -10.51
N ASP A 26 -15.17 6.57 -11.77
CA ASP A 26 -15.30 5.20 -12.22
C ASP A 26 -14.13 4.37 -11.68
N LEU A 27 -14.36 3.08 -11.43
CA LEU A 27 -13.38 2.27 -10.73
C LEU A 27 -13.03 0.99 -11.48
N ILE A 28 -11.75 0.61 -11.39
CA ILE A 28 -11.26 -0.72 -11.71
C ILE A 28 -10.75 -1.32 -10.40
N LEU A 29 -11.45 -2.33 -9.91
CA LEU A 29 -11.17 -2.97 -8.63
C LEU A 29 -10.49 -4.33 -8.86
N VAL A 30 -9.32 -4.50 -8.26
CA VAL A 30 -8.50 -5.71 -8.43
C VAL A 30 -8.20 -6.35 -7.08
N ALA A 31 -8.52 -7.63 -6.93
CA ALA A 31 -8.15 -8.48 -5.79
C ALA A 31 -8.42 -9.95 -6.10
N ARG A 32 -7.99 -10.86 -5.22
CA ARG A 32 -8.21 -12.31 -5.41
C ARG A 32 -9.66 -12.77 -5.21
N SER A 33 -10.42 -12.08 -4.36
CA SER A 33 -11.79 -12.49 -4.00
C SER A 33 -12.83 -11.77 -4.87
N ALA A 34 -13.29 -12.43 -5.93
CA ALA A 34 -14.36 -11.94 -6.80
C ALA A 34 -15.64 -11.60 -6.01
N ASN A 35 -16.03 -12.44 -5.05
CA ASN A 35 -17.24 -12.23 -4.25
C ASN A 35 -17.20 -10.92 -3.44
N LYS A 36 -16.05 -10.62 -2.80
CA LYS A 36 -15.88 -9.37 -2.03
C LYS A 36 -15.88 -8.15 -2.95
N LEU A 37 -15.26 -8.24 -4.13
CA LEU A 37 -15.27 -7.17 -5.11
C LEU A 37 -16.67 -6.91 -5.67
N ASN A 38 -17.42 -7.97 -5.99
CA ASN A 38 -18.81 -7.85 -6.46
C ASN A 38 -19.74 -7.32 -5.37
N SER A 39 -19.51 -7.65 -4.10
CA SER A 39 -20.24 -7.02 -2.98
C SER A 39 -19.95 -5.52 -2.93
N LEU A 40 -18.67 -5.13 -3.01
CA LEU A 40 -18.30 -3.71 -3.00
C LEU A 40 -18.87 -2.94 -4.19
N ARG A 41 -18.89 -3.56 -5.38
CA ARG A 41 -19.51 -2.98 -6.58
C ARG A 41 -20.98 -2.59 -6.36
N LYS A 42 -21.73 -3.37 -5.58
CA LYS A 42 -23.14 -3.08 -5.28
C LYS A 42 -23.34 -1.88 -4.32
N GLU A 43 -22.28 -1.52 -3.57
CA GLU A 43 -22.31 -0.42 -2.61
C GLU A 43 -21.99 0.94 -3.24
N ILE A 44 -21.42 0.96 -4.45
CA ILE A 44 -20.91 2.16 -5.12
C ILE A 44 -21.72 2.41 -6.39
N LYS A 45 -22.05 3.67 -6.66
CA LYS A 45 -22.98 4.05 -7.74
C LYS A 45 -22.34 4.34 -9.10
N THR A 46 -21.01 4.45 -9.17
CA THR A 46 -20.27 4.72 -10.41
C THR A 46 -20.04 3.47 -11.24
N ASP A 47 -19.54 3.60 -12.47
CA ASP A 47 -19.17 2.45 -13.28
C ASP A 47 -17.98 1.70 -12.67
N ILE A 48 -18.11 0.37 -12.54
CA ILE A 48 -17.09 -0.45 -11.89
C ILE A 48 -16.80 -1.71 -12.70
N LYS A 49 -15.53 -1.84 -13.11
CA LYS A 49 -14.97 -3.09 -13.62
C LYS A 49 -14.29 -3.84 -12.46
N VAL A 50 -14.44 -5.16 -12.45
CA VAL A 50 -13.87 -6.04 -11.41
C VAL A 50 -12.96 -7.06 -12.06
N PHE A 51 -11.74 -7.19 -11.55
CA PHE A 51 -10.78 -8.22 -11.97
C PHE A 51 -10.36 -9.06 -10.77
N SER A 52 -10.58 -10.38 -10.89
CA SER A 52 -10.16 -11.35 -9.86
C SER A 52 -8.80 -11.92 -10.21
N TYR A 53 -7.73 -11.26 -9.75
CA TYR A 53 -6.34 -11.67 -10.00
C TYR A 53 -5.55 -11.82 -8.71
N ASP A 54 -4.73 -12.88 -8.64
CA ASP A 54 -3.63 -12.95 -7.68
C ASP A 54 -2.41 -12.25 -8.28
N LEU A 55 -2.13 -11.05 -7.79
CA LEU A 55 -1.03 -10.22 -8.29
C LEU A 55 0.34 -10.62 -7.74
N SER A 56 0.44 -11.63 -6.86
CA SER A 56 1.72 -12.27 -6.54
C SER A 56 2.23 -13.17 -7.67
N ASN A 57 1.32 -13.67 -8.53
CA ASN A 57 1.70 -14.18 -9.84
C ASN A 57 1.91 -12.98 -10.78
N LEU A 58 3.15 -12.74 -11.18
CA LEU A 58 3.54 -11.55 -11.93
C LEU A 58 2.96 -11.50 -13.35
N ASP A 59 2.65 -12.64 -13.95
CA ASP A 59 1.97 -12.71 -15.25
C ASP A 59 0.59 -12.05 -15.19
N ASN A 60 -0.08 -12.15 -14.04
CA ASN A 60 -1.35 -11.48 -13.82
C ASN A 60 -1.22 -9.94 -13.77
N CYS A 61 -0.04 -9.39 -13.46
CA CYS A 61 0.18 -7.95 -13.53
C CYS A 61 0.19 -7.47 -14.99
N TYR A 62 0.86 -8.20 -15.88
CA TYR A 62 0.86 -7.91 -17.31
C TYR A 62 -0.52 -8.14 -17.92
N LYS A 63 -1.19 -9.24 -17.56
CA LYS A 63 -2.54 -9.53 -18.02
C LYS A 63 -3.53 -8.44 -17.60
N LEU A 64 -3.48 -7.99 -16.34
CA LEU A 64 -4.29 -6.89 -15.86
C LEU A 64 -4.06 -5.63 -16.71
N TYR A 65 -2.80 -5.30 -17.00
CA TYR A 65 -2.48 -4.14 -17.83
C TYR A 65 -3.08 -4.28 -19.23
N GLU A 66 -2.93 -5.45 -19.88
CA GLU A 66 -3.51 -5.71 -21.20
C GLU A 66 -5.04 -5.61 -21.21
N ASP A 67 -5.71 -6.10 -20.15
CA ASP A 67 -7.17 -6.03 -20.03
C ASP A 67 -7.70 -4.60 -19.88
N VAL A 68 -6.87 -3.67 -19.38
CA VAL A 68 -7.29 -2.29 -19.10
C VAL A 68 -6.59 -1.22 -19.93
N LYS A 69 -5.66 -1.59 -20.82
CA LYS A 69 -4.85 -0.63 -21.61
C LYS A 69 -5.68 0.31 -22.49
N ASN A 70 -6.89 -0.10 -22.86
CA ASN A 70 -7.82 0.73 -23.64
C ASN A 70 -8.68 1.66 -22.75
N ASP A 71 -8.63 1.50 -21.43
CA ASP A 71 -9.28 2.40 -20.51
C ASP A 71 -8.40 3.64 -20.25
N THR A 72 -9.01 4.81 -20.19
CA THR A 72 -8.29 6.01 -19.72
C THR A 72 -8.23 6.01 -18.22
N ILE A 73 -7.09 5.56 -17.64
CA ILE A 73 -6.89 5.48 -16.19
C ILE A 73 -6.15 6.73 -15.74
N ASP A 74 -6.82 7.54 -14.91
CA ASP A 74 -6.26 8.78 -14.35
C ASP A 74 -5.47 8.54 -13.06
N ILE A 75 -5.87 7.52 -12.26
CA ILE A 75 -5.33 7.24 -10.93
C ILE A 75 -4.95 5.76 -10.83
N LEU A 76 -3.71 5.48 -10.44
CA LEU A 76 -3.25 4.15 -10.05
C LEU A 76 -3.02 4.11 -8.53
N ILE A 77 -3.70 3.20 -7.84
CA ILE A 77 -3.47 2.94 -6.41
C ILE A 77 -2.90 1.54 -6.23
N ASN A 78 -1.60 1.47 -6.01
CA ASN A 78 -0.90 0.25 -5.65
C ASN A 78 -1.05 0.00 -4.15
N ASN A 79 -2.16 -0.67 -3.77
CA ASN A 79 -2.47 -0.93 -2.37
C ASN A 79 -2.35 -2.43 -2.01
N ALA A 80 -2.39 -3.34 -2.97
CA ALA A 80 -2.20 -4.76 -2.71
C ALA A 80 -0.88 -5.04 -1.98
N GLY A 81 -0.96 -5.81 -0.89
CA GLY A 81 0.20 -6.15 -0.09
C GLY A 81 -0.18 -6.81 1.22
N TYR A 82 0.78 -7.46 1.85
CA TYR A 82 0.63 -8.05 3.17
C TYR A 82 1.96 -8.05 3.91
N GLY A 83 1.94 -8.45 5.19
CA GLY A 83 3.11 -8.64 6.01
C GLY A 83 3.12 -10.03 6.65
N LEU A 84 4.30 -10.51 6.97
CA LEU A 84 4.56 -11.72 7.74
C LEU A 84 5.22 -11.32 9.04
N PHE A 85 4.89 -12.06 10.09
CA PHE A 85 5.42 -11.86 11.42
C PHE A 85 5.98 -13.18 11.96
N GLY A 86 7.19 -13.16 12.45
CA GLY A 86 7.91 -14.30 13.00
C GLY A 86 9.42 -14.03 12.97
N ASN A 87 10.19 -14.86 13.64
CA ASN A 87 11.65 -14.83 13.53
C ASN A 87 12.08 -15.45 12.19
N TYR A 88 13.37 -15.33 11.85
CA TYR A 88 13.92 -15.78 10.57
C TYR A 88 13.86 -17.30 10.36
N GLU A 89 13.69 -18.09 11.42
CA GLU A 89 13.56 -19.54 11.36
C GLU A 89 12.11 -20.00 11.18
N GLU A 90 11.15 -19.19 11.64
CA GLU A 90 9.71 -19.52 11.64
C GLU A 90 9.00 -19.18 10.34
N VAL A 91 9.43 -18.10 9.67
CA VAL A 91 8.78 -17.66 8.44
C VAL A 91 9.35 -18.43 7.25
N LEU A 92 8.47 -19.09 6.50
CA LEU A 92 8.86 -19.88 5.34
C LEU A 92 9.36 -18.99 4.21
N ILE A 93 10.48 -19.38 3.58
CA ILE A 93 11.10 -18.63 2.48
C ILE A 93 10.14 -18.38 1.33
N ASP A 94 9.30 -19.34 0.97
CA ASP A 94 8.33 -19.22 -0.12
C ASP A 94 7.26 -18.15 0.18
N GLU A 95 6.86 -18.00 1.46
CA GLU A 95 5.93 -16.95 1.88
C GLU A 95 6.59 -15.56 1.80
N GLU A 96 7.87 -15.45 2.18
CA GLU A 96 8.63 -14.22 2.04
C GLU A 96 8.83 -13.82 0.58
N LEU A 97 9.18 -14.77 -0.29
CA LEU A 97 9.32 -14.52 -1.73
C LEU A 97 7.98 -14.10 -2.35
N ASN A 98 6.88 -14.75 -2.00
CA ASN A 98 5.54 -14.35 -2.44
C ASN A 98 5.17 -12.93 -1.96
N MET A 99 5.56 -12.56 -0.72
CA MET A 99 5.40 -11.20 -0.21
C MET A 99 6.22 -10.18 -1.02
N ILE A 100 7.45 -10.51 -1.40
CA ILE A 100 8.30 -9.67 -2.26
C ILE A 100 7.66 -9.50 -3.63
N ASP A 101 7.18 -10.57 -4.24
CA ASP A 101 6.51 -10.52 -5.54
C ASP A 101 5.31 -9.58 -5.51
N LEU A 102 4.45 -9.68 -4.50
CA LEU A 102 3.28 -8.82 -4.38
C LEU A 102 3.63 -7.38 -3.97
N ASN A 103 4.42 -7.20 -2.90
CA ASN A 103 4.66 -5.88 -2.32
C ASN A 103 5.63 -5.02 -3.15
N ILE A 104 6.54 -5.64 -3.91
CA ILE A 104 7.59 -4.97 -4.68
C ILE A 104 7.36 -5.12 -6.18
N LYS A 105 7.50 -6.35 -6.70
CA LYS A 105 7.54 -6.57 -8.16
C LYS A 105 6.23 -6.17 -8.84
N CYS A 106 5.09 -6.59 -8.30
CA CYS A 106 3.77 -6.19 -8.81
C CYS A 106 3.62 -4.66 -8.86
N LEU A 107 3.91 -3.97 -7.74
CA LEU A 107 3.84 -2.52 -7.66
C LEU A 107 4.75 -1.84 -8.71
N GLN A 108 5.98 -2.32 -8.84
CA GLN A 108 6.96 -1.79 -9.79
C GLN A 108 6.50 -2.00 -11.24
N ILE A 109 6.02 -3.21 -11.59
CA ILE A 109 5.53 -3.55 -12.93
C ILE A 109 4.37 -2.61 -13.31
N LEU A 110 3.33 -2.55 -12.48
CA LEU A 110 2.17 -1.72 -12.76
C LEU A 110 2.55 -0.24 -12.85
N THR A 111 3.35 0.26 -11.91
CA THR A 111 3.82 1.65 -11.93
C THR A 111 4.54 1.97 -13.24
N LYS A 112 5.48 1.12 -13.69
CA LYS A 112 6.23 1.36 -14.94
C LYS A 112 5.37 1.28 -16.17
N LEU A 113 4.45 0.32 -16.24
CA LEU A 113 3.55 0.16 -17.39
C LEU A 113 2.65 1.39 -17.56
N PHE A 114 2.00 1.86 -16.47
CA PHE A 114 1.13 3.03 -16.55
C PHE A 114 1.88 4.36 -16.74
N LEU A 115 3.10 4.49 -16.20
CA LEU A 115 3.94 5.66 -16.47
C LEU A 115 4.37 5.73 -17.95
N LYS A 116 4.68 4.58 -18.56
CA LYS A 116 5.09 4.51 -19.97
C LYS A 116 3.99 4.98 -20.92
N GLU A 117 2.72 4.77 -20.60
CA GLU A 117 1.59 5.28 -21.40
C GLU A 117 1.45 6.80 -21.36
N GLY A 118 1.92 7.45 -20.32
CA GLY A 118 1.86 8.90 -20.14
C GLY A 118 0.47 9.49 -19.90
N LYS A 119 -0.57 8.66 -19.69
CA LYS A 119 -1.97 9.10 -19.48
C LYS A 119 -2.32 9.29 -18.00
N ILE A 120 -1.57 8.64 -17.10
CA ILE A 120 -1.80 8.68 -15.67
C ILE A 120 -1.56 10.07 -15.09
N LYS A 121 -2.43 10.51 -14.15
CA LYS A 121 -2.31 11.81 -13.47
C LYS A 121 -1.81 11.68 -12.04
N TYR A 122 -2.19 10.59 -11.36
CA TYR A 122 -1.82 10.34 -9.97
C TYR A 122 -1.45 8.88 -9.76
N ILE A 123 -0.38 8.64 -9.00
CA ILE A 123 0.01 7.33 -8.50
C ILE A 123 0.09 7.42 -6.97
N LEU A 124 -0.62 6.53 -6.29
CA LEU A 124 -0.54 6.34 -4.85
C LEU A 124 0.02 4.96 -4.53
N ASN A 125 1.23 4.90 -4.02
CA ASN A 125 1.87 3.67 -3.57
C ASN A 125 1.65 3.51 -2.06
N VAL A 126 1.05 2.38 -1.66
CA VAL A 126 0.78 2.11 -0.23
C VAL A 126 1.96 1.37 0.38
N ALA A 127 2.76 2.12 1.13
CA ALA A 127 3.85 1.61 1.96
C ALA A 127 3.37 1.32 3.39
N SER A 128 4.08 1.80 4.38
CA SER A 128 3.81 1.75 5.82
C SER A 128 4.77 2.71 6.54
N SER A 129 4.49 3.09 7.78
CA SER A 129 5.48 3.70 8.67
C SER A 129 6.73 2.82 8.83
N ALA A 130 6.58 1.48 8.69
CA ALA A 130 7.69 0.53 8.62
C ALA A 130 8.70 0.87 7.51
N GLY A 131 8.25 1.39 6.38
CA GLY A 131 9.11 1.77 5.26
C GLY A 131 9.95 3.04 5.50
N LEU A 132 9.65 3.79 6.55
CA LEU A 132 10.39 4.99 6.93
C LEU A 132 11.38 4.75 8.08
N THR A 133 11.55 3.49 8.53
CA THR A 133 12.45 3.09 9.61
C THR A 133 13.64 2.28 9.07
N LYS A 134 14.69 2.17 9.89
CA LYS A 134 15.93 1.48 9.51
C LYS A 134 15.86 -0.05 9.60
N GLY A 135 14.69 -0.64 9.83
CA GLY A 135 14.48 -2.08 9.92
C GLY A 135 13.43 -2.45 10.96
N GLY A 136 12.94 -3.69 10.92
CA GLY A 136 11.93 -4.20 11.84
C GLY A 136 12.17 -5.66 12.16
N PRO A 137 12.88 -5.98 13.27
CA PRO A 137 13.01 -7.35 13.74
C PRO A 137 11.65 -8.03 13.86
N LEU A 138 11.58 -9.33 13.66
CA LEU A 138 10.37 -10.16 13.60
C LEU A 138 9.41 -9.85 12.42
N MET A 139 9.76 -8.88 11.58
CA MET A 139 9.07 -8.51 10.33
C MET A 139 10.07 -8.01 9.28
N SER A 140 11.27 -8.57 9.24
CA SER A 140 12.43 -8.06 8.49
C SER A 140 12.10 -7.83 7.01
N THR A 141 11.60 -8.86 6.33
CA THR A 141 11.23 -8.80 4.91
C THR A 141 10.10 -7.81 4.65
N TYR A 142 9.07 -7.75 5.52
CA TYR A 142 8.03 -6.76 5.39
C TYR A 142 8.56 -5.32 5.44
N TYR A 143 9.39 -4.99 6.45
CA TYR A 143 9.99 -3.65 6.56
C TYR A 143 10.86 -3.32 5.34
N ALA A 144 11.63 -4.29 4.86
CA ALA A 144 12.44 -4.14 3.65
C ALA A 144 11.58 -3.85 2.41
N THR A 145 10.47 -4.60 2.22
CA THR A 145 9.56 -4.35 1.09
C THR A 145 8.93 -2.95 1.15
N LYS A 146 8.56 -2.47 2.35
CA LYS A 146 7.95 -1.15 2.52
C LYS A 146 8.97 -0.01 2.40
N SER A 147 10.25 -0.25 2.77
CA SER A 147 11.35 0.67 2.49
C SER A 147 11.63 0.79 0.99
N TYR A 148 11.58 -0.33 0.27
CA TYR A 148 11.68 -0.32 -1.20
C TYR A 148 10.61 0.59 -1.80
N VAL A 149 9.34 0.41 -1.43
CA VAL A 149 8.22 1.22 -1.95
C VAL A 149 8.40 2.71 -1.67
N CYS A 150 8.88 3.08 -0.47
CA CYS A 150 9.18 4.48 -0.14
C CYS A 150 10.27 5.05 -1.05
N ASN A 151 11.44 4.39 -1.10
CA ASN A 151 12.58 4.88 -1.84
C ASN A 151 12.33 4.92 -3.35
N TYR A 152 11.67 3.90 -3.90
CA TYR A 152 11.23 3.87 -5.30
C TYR A 152 10.31 5.04 -5.64
N SER A 153 9.33 5.33 -4.77
CA SER A 153 8.41 6.46 -4.96
C SER A 153 9.12 7.81 -4.88
N PHE A 154 10.11 7.97 -3.98
CA PHE A 154 10.89 9.20 -3.85
C PHE A 154 11.76 9.47 -5.08
N ALA A 155 12.40 8.43 -5.62
CA ALA A 155 13.21 8.53 -6.82
C ALA A 155 12.36 8.93 -8.04
N LEU A 156 11.25 8.22 -8.27
CA LEU A 156 10.33 8.51 -9.36
C LEU A 156 9.74 9.92 -9.28
N TYR A 157 9.42 10.41 -8.09
CA TYR A 157 8.95 11.78 -7.90
C TYR A 157 9.94 12.80 -8.47
N GLU A 158 11.24 12.66 -8.16
CA GLU A 158 12.24 13.59 -8.62
C GLU A 158 12.53 13.44 -10.12
N GLU A 159 12.55 12.21 -10.64
CA GLU A 159 12.69 11.93 -12.08
C GLU A 159 11.58 12.61 -12.88
N LEU A 160 10.32 12.39 -12.51
CA LEU A 160 9.16 12.98 -13.19
C LEU A 160 9.13 14.51 -13.07
N ARG A 161 9.54 15.05 -11.91
CA ARG A 161 9.67 16.51 -11.71
C ARG A 161 10.69 17.12 -12.68
N ARG A 162 11.86 16.48 -12.86
CA ARG A 162 12.90 16.95 -13.77
C ARG A 162 12.48 16.84 -15.24
N GLU A 163 11.72 15.82 -15.59
CA GLU A 163 11.15 15.66 -16.93
C GLU A 163 9.94 16.55 -17.20
N ASN A 164 9.54 17.42 -16.26
CA ASN A 164 8.34 18.28 -16.32
C ASN A 164 7.05 17.48 -16.62
N LYS A 165 6.98 16.23 -16.17
CA LYS A 165 5.77 15.40 -16.28
C LYS A 165 4.74 15.86 -15.26
N ASN A 166 3.52 16.11 -15.70
CA ASN A 166 2.41 16.55 -14.84
C ASN A 166 1.76 15.36 -14.10
N ILE A 167 2.57 14.48 -13.49
CA ILE A 167 2.13 13.29 -12.77
C ILE A 167 2.45 13.45 -11.28
N GLY A 168 1.43 13.30 -10.43
CA GLY A 168 1.58 13.31 -8.98
C GLY A 168 1.92 11.93 -8.45
N ILE A 169 3.09 11.76 -7.82
CA ILE A 169 3.41 10.55 -7.06
C ILE A 169 3.29 10.81 -5.58
N SER A 170 2.59 9.91 -4.89
CA SER A 170 2.40 9.92 -3.44
C SER A 170 2.72 8.55 -2.86
N VAL A 171 3.34 8.52 -1.69
CA VAL A 171 3.51 7.31 -0.90
C VAL A 171 2.77 7.43 0.42
N LEU A 172 1.86 6.49 0.68
CA LEU A 172 1.10 6.40 1.91
C LEU A 172 1.87 5.55 2.93
N CYS A 173 2.20 6.14 4.07
CA CYS A 173 2.95 5.51 5.15
C CYS A 173 2.11 5.47 6.44
N PRO A 174 1.06 4.65 6.54
CA PRO A 174 0.22 4.57 7.72
C PRO A 174 0.97 3.88 8.86
N GLY A 175 0.63 4.24 10.10
CA GLY A 175 0.87 3.43 11.27
C GLY A 175 -0.11 2.24 11.33
N PRO A 176 -0.36 1.67 12.52
CA PRO A 176 -1.36 0.61 12.69
C PRO A 176 -2.75 1.07 12.25
N VAL A 177 -3.41 0.27 11.42
CA VAL A 177 -4.77 0.49 10.93
C VAL A 177 -5.61 -0.74 11.25
N ASP A 178 -6.85 -0.52 11.69
CA ASP A 178 -7.76 -1.59 12.03
C ASP A 178 -8.29 -2.27 10.76
N THR A 179 -7.61 -3.32 10.33
CA THR A 179 -7.89 -4.06 9.11
C THR A 179 -7.58 -5.54 9.28
N ASN A 180 -8.03 -6.37 8.37
CA ASN A 180 -7.68 -7.80 8.31
C ASN A 180 -6.17 -8.07 8.09
N PHE A 181 -5.35 -7.04 7.93
CA PHE A 181 -3.89 -7.17 7.88
C PHE A 181 -3.35 -7.83 9.15
N ASN A 182 -3.89 -7.44 10.32
CA ASN A 182 -3.47 -7.98 11.61
C ASN A 182 -3.73 -9.48 11.71
N ASN A 183 -4.87 -9.95 11.20
CA ASN A 183 -5.22 -11.37 11.19
C ASN A 183 -4.29 -12.16 10.26
N ARG A 184 -3.92 -11.60 9.10
CA ARG A 184 -3.03 -12.26 8.14
C ARG A 184 -1.57 -12.28 8.62
N ALA A 185 -1.13 -11.22 9.30
CA ALA A 185 0.18 -11.15 9.93
C ALA A 185 0.23 -11.91 11.27
N ASN A 186 -0.91 -12.48 11.73
CA ASN A 186 -1.05 -13.19 12.99
C ASN A 186 -0.59 -12.37 14.21
N VAL A 187 -0.92 -11.08 14.24
CA VAL A 187 -0.54 -10.14 15.30
C VAL A 187 -1.73 -9.37 15.85
N LYS A 188 -1.73 -9.10 17.15
CA LYS A 188 -2.62 -8.14 17.81
C LYS A 188 -1.84 -6.86 18.12
N PHE A 189 -2.34 -5.73 17.66
CA PHE A 189 -1.74 -4.43 17.99
C PHE A 189 -2.41 -3.86 19.23
N ASN A 190 -1.64 -3.67 20.31
CA ASN A 190 -2.07 -2.94 21.50
C ASN A 190 -2.01 -1.40 21.33
N LEU A 191 -1.61 -0.92 20.15
CA LEU A 191 -1.59 0.51 19.85
C LEU A 191 -2.95 0.93 19.29
N LYS A 192 -3.39 2.13 19.66
CA LYS A 192 -4.60 2.74 19.11
C LYS A 192 -4.48 2.82 17.58
N SER A 193 -5.19 1.93 16.89
CA SER A 193 -5.23 1.88 15.43
C SER A 193 -6.14 2.98 14.87
N LEU A 194 -5.80 3.46 13.68
CA LEU A 194 -6.65 4.36 12.92
C LEU A 194 -7.72 3.55 12.17
N SER A 195 -8.87 4.15 11.92
CA SER A 195 -9.88 3.50 11.07
C SER A 195 -9.44 3.53 9.60
N PRO A 196 -9.74 2.48 8.83
CA PRO A 196 -9.39 2.42 7.41
C PRO A 196 -10.09 3.52 6.60
N GLU A 197 -11.29 3.95 6.98
CA GLU A 197 -12.05 5.05 6.34
C GLU A 197 -11.28 6.37 6.49
N TYR A 198 -10.83 6.68 7.70
CA TYR A 198 -10.05 7.89 7.94
C TYR A 198 -8.75 7.89 7.14
N VAL A 199 -8.03 6.76 7.14
CA VAL A 199 -6.76 6.62 6.41
C VAL A 199 -6.99 6.76 4.90
N ALA A 200 -8.03 6.13 4.35
CA ALA A 200 -8.37 6.20 2.94
C ALA A 200 -8.70 7.63 2.50
N LYS A 201 -9.62 8.29 3.21
CA LYS A 201 -9.99 9.69 2.94
C LYS A 201 -8.77 10.60 3.02
N TYR A 202 -8.01 10.52 4.11
CA TYR A 202 -6.83 11.36 4.32
C TYR A 202 -5.79 11.16 3.19
N ALA A 203 -5.57 9.90 2.77
CA ALA A 203 -4.62 9.57 1.72
C ALA A 203 -5.03 10.16 0.36
N ILE A 204 -6.28 9.99 -0.05
CA ILE A 204 -6.80 10.51 -1.32
C ILE A 204 -6.78 12.04 -1.34
N ASP A 205 -7.25 12.70 -0.27
CA ASP A 205 -7.24 14.17 -0.16
C ASP A 205 -5.79 14.74 -0.26
N LYS A 206 -4.79 14.03 0.29
CA LYS A 206 -3.38 14.45 0.21
C LYS A 206 -2.74 14.10 -1.14
N MET A 207 -3.13 13.00 -1.75
CA MET A 207 -2.72 12.62 -3.12
C MET A 207 -3.16 13.69 -4.12
N PHE A 208 -4.41 14.16 -4.05
CA PHE A 208 -4.88 15.24 -4.93
C PHE A 208 -4.14 16.57 -4.71
N LYS A 209 -3.60 16.79 -3.51
CA LYS A 209 -2.69 17.92 -3.19
C LYS A 209 -1.23 17.62 -3.56
N ARG A 210 -0.96 16.52 -4.28
CA ARG A 210 0.39 16.10 -4.72
C ARG A 210 1.40 15.99 -3.57
N LYS A 211 0.93 15.62 -2.37
CA LYS A 211 1.82 15.41 -1.22
C LYS A 211 2.64 14.14 -1.42
N LEU A 212 3.97 14.26 -1.50
CA LEU A 212 4.85 13.10 -1.72
C LEU A 212 4.72 12.06 -0.59
N ILE A 213 4.90 12.46 0.66
CA ILE A 213 4.83 11.55 1.81
C ILE A 213 3.54 11.83 2.60
N ILE A 214 2.70 10.80 2.74
CA ILE A 214 1.42 10.89 3.43
C ILE A 214 1.48 10.00 4.67
N ILE A 215 1.48 10.60 5.87
CA ILE A 215 1.49 9.90 7.15
C ILE A 215 0.20 10.29 7.89
N PRO A 216 -0.81 9.39 7.92
CA PRO A 216 -2.03 9.61 8.70
C PRO A 216 -1.75 9.54 10.21
N GLY A 217 -2.40 10.42 10.97
CA GLY A 217 -2.25 10.49 12.43
C GLY A 217 -1.05 11.31 12.90
N LEU A 218 -1.34 12.34 13.71
CA LEU A 218 -0.31 13.26 14.19
C LEU A 218 0.71 12.55 15.10
N SER A 219 0.26 11.65 15.96
CA SER A 219 1.14 10.86 16.84
C SER A 219 2.14 10.00 16.07
N VAL A 220 1.69 9.32 15.00
CA VAL A 220 2.57 8.54 14.12
C VAL A 220 3.58 9.46 13.45
N LYS A 221 3.14 10.60 12.93
CA LYS A 221 4.02 11.57 12.27
C LYS A 221 5.10 12.12 13.19
N ILE A 222 4.73 12.49 14.43
CA ILE A 222 5.68 12.96 15.46
C ILE A 222 6.64 11.85 15.85
N GLY A 223 6.14 10.63 16.12
CA GLY A 223 6.98 9.48 16.45
C GLY A 223 8.00 9.20 15.35
N MET A 224 7.57 9.15 14.07
CA MET A 224 8.47 8.93 12.94
C MET A 224 9.53 10.03 12.78
N PHE A 225 9.22 11.28 13.15
CA PHE A 225 10.20 12.37 13.14
C PHE A 225 11.34 12.10 14.14
N PHE A 226 10.99 11.75 15.38
CA PHE A 226 12.00 11.50 16.42
C PHE A 226 12.81 10.22 16.18
N LEU A 227 12.21 9.18 15.61
CA LEU A 227 12.91 7.92 15.30
C LEU A 227 14.09 8.10 14.33
N LYS A 228 14.08 9.15 13.51
CA LYS A 228 15.19 9.46 12.58
C LYS A 228 16.50 9.77 13.29
N PHE A 229 16.43 10.32 14.49
CA PHE A 229 17.62 10.74 15.27
C PHE A 229 18.21 9.61 16.13
N LEU A 230 17.51 8.50 16.27
CA LEU A 230 18.02 7.37 17.07
C LEU A 230 19.12 6.62 16.33
N PRO A 231 20.21 6.23 17.04
CA PRO A 231 21.20 5.31 16.53
C PRO A 231 20.54 3.98 16.10
N THR A 232 21.01 3.40 15.01
CA THR A 232 20.40 2.21 14.40
C THR A 232 20.25 1.05 15.39
N LYS A 233 21.30 0.73 16.15
CA LYS A 233 21.28 -0.38 17.13
C LYS A 233 20.21 -0.16 18.22
N THR A 234 20.08 1.08 18.72
CA THR A 234 19.06 1.44 19.72
C THR A 234 17.66 1.31 19.15
N LEU A 235 17.45 1.82 17.93
CA LEU A 235 16.16 1.71 17.25
C LEU A 235 15.74 0.25 17.05
N LEU A 236 16.66 -0.61 16.59
CA LEU A 236 16.38 -2.03 16.38
C LEU A 236 16.01 -2.74 17.67
N LYS A 237 16.71 -2.45 18.78
CA LYS A 237 16.37 -3.00 20.11
C LYS A 237 14.97 -2.57 20.57
N ILE A 238 14.64 -1.28 20.43
CA ILE A 238 13.30 -0.77 20.77
C ILE A 238 12.23 -1.44 19.90
N THR A 239 12.48 -1.54 18.60
CA THR A 239 11.53 -2.15 17.66
C THR A 239 11.34 -3.63 17.96
N TYR A 240 12.41 -4.38 18.28
CA TYR A 240 12.32 -5.77 18.69
C TYR A 240 11.40 -5.93 19.90
N ASN A 241 11.67 -5.20 20.99
CA ASN A 241 10.87 -5.28 22.22
C ASN A 241 9.39 -4.90 21.99
N MET A 242 9.13 -3.95 21.08
CA MET A 242 7.75 -3.59 20.70
C MET A 242 7.05 -4.69 19.90
N GLN A 243 7.78 -5.39 19.04
CA GLN A 243 7.24 -6.48 18.23
C GLN A 243 7.03 -7.75 19.09
N GLU A 244 7.98 -8.08 19.96
CA GLU A 244 7.92 -9.25 20.83
C GLU A 244 6.70 -9.23 21.78
N LYS A 245 6.34 -8.05 22.30
CA LYS A 245 5.11 -7.88 23.10
C LYS A 245 3.83 -8.28 22.37
N LYS A 246 3.84 -8.35 21.03
CA LYS A 246 2.70 -8.81 20.23
C LYS A 246 2.59 -10.34 20.19
N LEU A 247 3.69 -11.06 20.47
CA LEU A 247 3.71 -12.53 20.59
C LEU A 247 3.16 -12.99 21.94
N SER A 248 3.48 -12.26 23.00
CA SER A 248 3.10 -12.64 24.39
C SER A 248 1.62 -12.46 24.73
N THR A 249 0.80 -12.01 23.76
CA THR A 249 -0.65 -11.81 23.93
C THR A 249 -1.49 -12.92 23.26
N LYS A 250 -0.84 -14.07 22.95
CA LYS A 250 -1.50 -15.30 22.47
C LYS A 250 -2.05 -16.12 23.62
#